data_b4a4982feca4cf058a2828bdfbde1d98
#
_entry.id   b4a4982feca4cf058a2828bdfbde1d98
#
_cell.length_a   1.000
_cell.length_b   1.000
_cell.length_c   1.000
_cell.angle_alpha   90.00
_cell.angle_beta   90.00
_cell.angle_gamma   90.00
#
_symmetry.space_group_name_H-M   'P 1'
#
loop_
_entity.id
_entity.type
_entity.pdbx_description
1 polymer ?
#
loop_
_entity_poly.entity_id
_entity_poly.type
_entity_poly.pdbx_seq_one_letter_code
_entity_poly.pdbx_strand_id
1 'polypeptide(L)'
;DGWLTIVSPLEDSPAFRAGIMANDRIKLIDETSTYDITADECVDLLLGTPGTPVTLTIERDAKEFKLTITRERIKTRAVKGLHRDPNNPEAWDYFIDHEKAIGYIRLTQFTPGCAQEVANALIAMGADKGTLKGVVLDLRYNPGGLLNEAENIADLFLKDGVIVSTRGRTIPERITRAREEGTLPPLAIGLG
;
A
#
# COMPACT_ATOMS: atom_id res chain seq x y z
N ASP A 1 24.53 17.31 0.33
CA ASP A 1 25.21 17.27 -0.98
C ASP A 1 24.56 18.16 -2.06
N GLY A 2 23.39 18.78 -1.82
CA GLY A 2 22.66 19.61 -2.78
C GLY A 2 21.99 18.87 -3.93
N TRP A 3 22.14 17.55 -4.03
CA TRP A 3 21.48 16.72 -5.05
C TRP A 3 20.24 16.00 -4.52
N LEU A 4 19.23 15.85 -5.38
CA LEU A 4 18.08 14.99 -5.07
C LEU A 4 18.55 13.55 -4.93
N THR A 5 18.36 12.96 -3.76
CA THR A 5 18.76 11.58 -3.48
C THR A 5 17.53 10.73 -3.20
N ILE A 6 17.44 9.57 -3.82
CA ILE A 6 16.34 8.62 -3.62
C ILE A 6 16.52 7.91 -2.27
N VAL A 7 15.57 8.08 -1.37
CA VAL A 7 15.51 7.31 -0.11
C VAL A 7 15.05 5.89 -0.38
N SER A 8 13.93 5.74 -1.09
CA SER A 8 13.39 4.45 -1.55
C SER A 8 12.42 4.70 -2.71
N PRO A 9 12.54 3.98 -3.82
CA PRO A 9 11.53 4.04 -4.86
C PRO A 9 10.22 3.42 -4.35
N LEU A 10 9.08 3.98 -4.75
CA LEU A 10 7.78 3.39 -4.44
C LEU A 10 7.64 2.04 -5.15
N GLU A 11 7.29 0.99 -4.41
CA GLU A 11 7.00 -0.32 -5.00
C GLU A 11 5.93 -0.20 -6.08
N ASP A 12 6.06 -1.00 -7.14
CA ASP A 12 5.17 -1.01 -8.30
C ASP A 12 5.13 0.30 -9.11
N SER A 13 5.97 1.28 -8.79
CA SER A 13 6.08 2.50 -9.58
C SER A 13 6.90 2.27 -10.87
N PRO A 14 6.71 3.12 -11.90
CA PRO A 14 7.56 3.12 -13.08
C PRO A 14 9.05 3.25 -12.75
N ALA A 15 9.38 4.07 -11.74
CA ALA A 15 10.74 4.28 -11.26
C ALA A 15 11.34 2.98 -10.69
N PHE A 16 10.57 2.25 -9.89
CA PHE A 16 10.98 0.96 -9.33
C PHE A 16 11.21 -0.07 -10.44
N ARG A 17 10.27 -0.19 -11.41
CA ARG A 17 10.42 -1.11 -12.55
C ARG A 17 11.56 -0.75 -13.48
N ALA A 18 11.91 0.53 -13.59
CA ALA A 18 13.06 1.00 -14.35
C ALA A 18 14.41 0.73 -13.64
N GLY A 19 14.39 0.20 -12.39
CA GLY A 19 15.60 -0.16 -11.66
C GLY A 19 16.23 0.99 -10.88
N ILE A 20 15.47 2.04 -10.54
CA ILE A 20 15.89 3.06 -9.56
C ILE A 20 16.04 2.40 -8.20
N MET A 21 17.09 2.75 -7.47
CA MET A 21 17.44 2.17 -6.17
C MET A 21 17.58 3.26 -5.10
N ALA A 22 17.56 2.84 -3.84
CA ALA A 22 17.91 3.70 -2.74
C ALA A 22 19.35 4.20 -2.89
N ASN A 23 19.58 5.45 -2.50
CA ASN A 23 20.85 6.19 -2.64
C ASN A 23 21.23 6.59 -4.07
N ASP A 24 20.41 6.33 -5.08
CA ASP A 24 20.62 6.96 -6.39
C ASP A 24 20.50 8.48 -6.27
N ARG A 25 21.42 9.20 -6.88
CA ARG A 25 21.35 10.65 -7.02
C ARG A 25 20.79 10.98 -8.39
N ILE A 26 19.70 11.71 -8.43
CA ILE A 26 19.17 12.24 -9.69
C ILE A 26 19.90 13.54 -9.99
N LYS A 27 20.70 13.57 -11.04
CA LYS A 27 21.46 14.75 -11.47
C LYS A 27 20.62 15.67 -12.36
N LEU A 28 19.86 15.09 -13.29
CA LEU A 28 18.97 15.81 -14.18
C LEU A 28 17.62 15.13 -14.24
N ILE A 29 16.57 15.95 -14.36
CA ILE A 29 15.23 15.55 -14.77
C ILE A 29 14.98 16.22 -16.11
N ASP A 30 14.90 15.42 -17.19
CA ASP A 30 15.02 15.86 -18.56
C ASP A 30 16.34 16.66 -18.75
N GLU A 31 16.28 17.97 -18.95
CA GLU A 31 17.45 18.85 -19.09
C GLU A 31 17.69 19.73 -17.84
N THR A 32 16.83 19.62 -16.82
CA THR A 32 16.87 20.46 -15.63
C THR A 32 17.73 19.82 -14.54
N SER A 33 18.73 20.56 -14.04
CA SER A 33 19.57 20.12 -12.91
C SER A 33 18.77 20.07 -11.61
N THR A 34 19.01 19.03 -10.81
CA THR A 34 18.42 18.91 -9.46
C THR A 34 19.33 19.46 -8.37
N TYR A 35 20.43 20.12 -8.73
CA TYR A 35 21.35 20.69 -7.75
C TYR A 35 20.72 21.93 -7.10
N ASP A 36 20.70 21.95 -5.76
CA ASP A 36 20.16 23.05 -4.93
C ASP A 36 18.70 23.46 -5.21
N ILE A 37 17.89 22.59 -5.85
CA ILE A 37 16.45 22.80 -5.92
C ILE A 37 15.74 22.01 -4.81
N THR A 38 14.56 22.46 -4.42
CA THR A 38 13.79 21.83 -3.35
C THR A 38 13.18 20.48 -3.79
N ALA A 39 12.84 19.63 -2.83
CA ALA A 39 12.16 18.37 -3.12
C ALA A 39 10.81 18.59 -3.84
N ASP A 40 10.07 19.65 -3.48
CA ASP A 40 8.79 19.98 -4.11
C ASP A 40 8.97 20.38 -5.57
N GLU A 41 9.98 21.21 -5.89
CA GLU A 41 10.33 21.55 -7.28
C GLU A 41 10.74 20.32 -8.09
N CYS A 42 11.49 19.39 -7.49
CA CYS A 42 11.81 18.11 -8.13
C CYS A 42 10.56 17.27 -8.41
N VAL A 43 9.62 17.23 -7.45
CA VAL A 43 8.34 16.53 -7.63
C VAL A 43 7.56 17.14 -8.79
N ASP A 44 7.48 18.46 -8.89
CA ASP A 44 6.79 19.16 -10.00
C ASP A 44 7.39 18.80 -11.36
N LEU A 45 8.71 18.68 -11.47
CA LEU A 45 9.40 18.25 -12.69
C LEU A 45 9.11 16.78 -13.04
N LEU A 46 8.97 15.93 -12.02
CA LEU A 46 8.68 14.50 -12.19
C LEU A 46 7.22 14.26 -12.57
N LEU A 47 6.31 15.08 -12.04
CA LEU A 47 4.88 14.99 -12.35
C LEU A 47 4.61 15.35 -13.83
N GLY A 48 3.47 14.88 -14.34
CA GLY A 48 3.04 15.19 -15.69
C GLY A 48 1.90 14.27 -16.15
N THR A 49 1.55 14.41 -17.42
CA THR A 49 0.46 13.63 -18.03
C THR A 49 0.85 12.14 -18.07
N PRO A 50 0.01 11.22 -17.56
CA PRO A 50 0.24 9.80 -17.73
C PRO A 50 0.44 9.41 -19.19
N GLY A 51 1.40 8.52 -19.46
CA GLY A 51 1.81 8.11 -20.80
C GLY A 51 2.92 8.93 -21.41
N THR A 52 3.31 10.07 -20.82
CA THR A 52 4.44 10.87 -21.30
C THR A 52 5.77 10.38 -20.71
N PRO A 53 6.88 10.45 -21.47
CA PRO A 53 8.19 10.08 -20.94
C PRO A 53 8.77 11.17 -20.04
N VAL A 54 9.66 10.79 -19.12
CA VAL A 54 10.59 11.64 -18.41
C VAL A 54 11.95 10.95 -18.40
N THR A 55 13.02 11.68 -18.68
CA THR A 55 14.38 11.13 -18.70
C THR A 55 15.14 11.60 -17.47
N LEU A 56 15.64 10.64 -16.70
CA LEU A 56 16.45 10.91 -15.51
C LEU A 56 17.91 10.60 -15.81
N THR A 57 18.82 11.54 -15.49
CA THR A 57 20.24 11.26 -15.42
C THR A 57 20.56 10.92 -13.96
N ILE A 58 21.03 9.71 -13.73
CA ILE A 58 21.24 9.13 -12.39
C ILE A 58 22.72 8.87 -12.19
N GLU A 59 23.21 9.22 -11.01
CA GLU A 59 24.53 8.82 -10.51
C GLU A 59 24.35 7.70 -9.48
N ARG A 60 24.96 6.54 -9.73
CA ARG A 60 25.06 5.38 -8.83
C ARG A 60 26.50 4.89 -8.83
N ASP A 61 27.10 4.72 -7.66
CA ASP A 61 28.51 4.25 -7.52
C ASP A 61 29.50 5.04 -8.41
N ALA A 62 29.36 6.37 -8.42
CA ALA A 62 30.15 7.31 -9.24
C ALA A 62 30.06 7.09 -10.77
N LYS A 63 29.03 6.36 -11.24
CA LYS A 63 28.72 6.20 -12.65
C LYS A 63 27.43 6.91 -12.98
N GLU A 64 27.45 7.66 -14.08
CA GLU A 64 26.24 8.31 -14.60
C GLU A 64 25.62 7.48 -15.74
N PHE A 65 24.31 7.38 -15.72
CA PHE A 65 23.51 6.77 -16.78
C PHE A 65 22.15 7.43 -16.89
N LYS A 66 21.48 7.24 -18.03
CA LYS A 66 20.17 7.79 -18.29
C LYS A 66 19.12 6.69 -18.24
N LEU A 67 17.97 6.98 -17.60
CA LEU A 67 16.78 6.14 -17.61
C LEU A 67 15.61 6.98 -18.13
N THR A 68 14.90 6.47 -19.14
CA THR A 68 13.64 7.06 -19.57
C THR A 68 12.48 6.27 -18.98
N ILE A 69 11.63 6.96 -18.25
CA ILE A 69 10.50 6.38 -17.51
C ILE A 69 9.21 6.95 -18.10
N THR A 70 8.25 6.09 -18.42
CA THR A 70 6.92 6.54 -18.81
C THR A 70 6.11 6.87 -17.57
N ARG A 71 5.59 8.10 -17.49
CA ARG A 71 4.72 8.53 -16.38
C ARG A 71 3.43 7.71 -16.40
N GLU A 72 3.01 7.27 -15.25
CA GLU A 72 1.73 6.60 -15.08
C GLU A 72 1.06 7.03 -13.78
N ARG A 73 -0.22 6.75 -13.65
CA ARG A 73 -0.91 6.96 -12.38
C ARG A 73 -0.46 5.88 -11.40
N ILE A 74 0.34 6.26 -10.40
CA ILE A 74 0.81 5.34 -9.37
C ILE A 74 -0.40 4.90 -8.53
N LYS A 75 -0.68 3.59 -8.54
CA LYS A 75 -1.64 2.97 -7.65
C LYS A 75 -0.87 2.48 -6.42
N THR A 76 -0.90 3.25 -5.36
CA THR A 76 -0.40 2.76 -4.07
C THR A 76 -1.39 1.72 -3.54
N ARG A 77 -0.99 0.46 -3.48
CA ARG A 77 -1.80 -0.59 -2.85
C ARG A 77 -1.60 -0.52 -1.34
N ALA A 78 -2.69 -0.28 -0.62
CA ALA A 78 -2.66 -0.27 0.84
C ALA A 78 -2.57 -1.69 1.42
N VAL A 79 -3.04 -2.69 0.68
CA VAL A 79 -3.12 -4.10 1.09
C VAL A 79 -2.00 -4.89 0.41
N LYS A 80 -1.17 -5.54 1.20
CA LYS A 80 -0.02 -6.33 0.76
C LYS A 80 -0.04 -7.72 1.40
N GLY A 81 0.43 -8.73 0.67
CA GLY A 81 0.70 -10.07 1.20
C GLY A 81 2.11 -10.18 1.80
N LEU A 82 2.49 -11.40 2.16
CA LEU A 82 3.80 -11.69 2.75
C LEU A 82 4.92 -11.54 1.73
N HIS A 83 4.72 -12.12 0.54
CA HIS A 83 5.68 -12.11 -0.57
C HIS A 83 4.95 -11.85 -1.88
N ARG A 84 5.70 -11.44 -2.90
CA ARG A 84 5.19 -11.44 -4.28
C ARG A 84 5.11 -12.88 -4.79
N ASP A 85 4.07 -13.17 -5.55
CA ASP A 85 3.96 -14.48 -6.23
C ASP A 85 5.13 -14.61 -7.23
N PRO A 86 5.96 -15.66 -7.12
CA PRO A 86 7.09 -15.85 -8.02
C PRO A 86 6.69 -15.98 -9.50
N ASN A 87 5.46 -16.45 -9.77
CA ASN A 87 4.94 -16.65 -11.12
C ASN A 87 4.15 -15.44 -11.64
N ASN A 88 3.74 -14.55 -10.76
CA ASN A 88 3.01 -13.33 -11.11
C ASN A 88 3.42 -12.18 -10.18
N PRO A 89 4.42 -11.37 -10.55
CA PRO A 89 4.90 -10.26 -9.71
C PRO A 89 3.85 -9.20 -9.38
N GLU A 90 2.73 -9.15 -10.09
CA GLU A 90 1.60 -8.25 -9.79
C GLU A 90 0.69 -8.81 -8.68
N ALA A 91 0.80 -10.08 -8.36
CA ALA A 91 0.03 -10.75 -7.31
C ALA A 91 0.84 -10.90 -6.02
N TRP A 92 0.12 -11.04 -4.91
CA TRP A 92 0.69 -11.34 -3.61
C TRP A 92 0.41 -12.78 -3.22
N ASP A 93 1.40 -13.44 -2.60
CA ASP A 93 1.15 -14.60 -1.75
C ASP A 93 0.78 -14.09 -0.35
N TYR A 94 -0.44 -14.41 0.05
CA TYR A 94 -1.00 -14.01 1.33
C TYR A 94 -0.83 -15.07 2.43
N PHE A 95 -0.16 -16.19 2.18
CA PHE A 95 0.02 -17.23 3.19
C PHE A 95 1.35 -17.12 3.92
N ILE A 96 1.30 -17.23 5.26
CA ILE A 96 2.47 -17.52 6.09
C ILE A 96 2.76 -19.02 6.04
N ASP A 97 1.69 -19.82 6.07
CA ASP A 97 1.74 -21.27 6.09
C ASP A 97 0.57 -21.82 5.28
N HIS A 98 0.88 -22.30 4.09
CA HIS A 98 -0.09 -22.87 3.17
C HIS A 98 -0.72 -24.16 3.70
N GLU A 99 0.04 -25.00 4.42
CA GLU A 99 -0.44 -26.29 4.94
C GLU A 99 -1.43 -26.07 6.09
N LYS A 100 -1.12 -25.13 6.98
CA LYS A 100 -1.98 -24.78 8.12
C LYS A 100 -3.07 -23.77 7.74
N ALA A 101 -3.07 -23.28 6.51
CA ALA A 101 -3.99 -22.26 6.03
C ALA A 101 -4.00 -20.99 6.92
N ILE A 102 -2.82 -20.47 7.24
CA ILE A 102 -2.62 -19.23 7.99
C ILE A 102 -2.23 -18.12 7.02
N GLY A 103 -3.08 -17.09 6.95
CA GLY A 103 -2.88 -15.93 6.10
C GLY A 103 -2.12 -14.79 6.76
N TYR A 104 -1.64 -13.86 5.92
CA TYR A 104 -1.02 -12.61 6.31
C TYR A 104 -1.47 -11.50 5.39
N ILE A 105 -1.95 -10.42 5.98
CA ILE A 105 -2.29 -9.19 5.28
C ILE A 105 -1.61 -8.04 5.99
N ARG A 106 -0.80 -7.27 5.27
CA ARG A 106 -0.29 -5.98 5.74
C ARG A 106 -1.13 -4.86 5.18
N LEU A 107 -1.75 -4.08 6.05
CA LEU A 107 -2.47 -2.87 5.71
C LEU A 107 -1.62 -1.65 6.08
N THR A 108 -1.10 -0.95 5.07
CA THR A 108 -0.17 0.16 5.27
C THR A 108 -0.86 1.48 5.61
N GLN A 109 -2.12 1.66 5.18
CA GLN A 109 -2.94 2.84 5.47
C GLN A 109 -4.41 2.55 5.17
N PHE A 110 -5.32 3.23 5.86
CA PHE A 110 -6.76 3.16 5.56
C PHE A 110 -7.12 4.14 4.43
N THR A 111 -6.85 3.72 3.19
CA THR A 111 -7.16 4.47 1.96
C THR A 111 -8.53 4.08 1.40
N PRO A 112 -9.16 4.92 0.53
CA PRO A 112 -10.44 4.58 -0.08
C PRO A 112 -10.39 3.21 -0.79
N GLY A 113 -11.31 2.32 -0.45
CA GLY A 113 -11.44 0.98 -1.03
C GLY A 113 -10.55 -0.10 -0.41
N CYS A 114 -9.71 0.21 0.59
CA CYS A 114 -8.84 -0.79 1.20
C CYS A 114 -9.63 -1.90 1.92
N ALA A 115 -10.82 -1.62 2.44
CA ALA A 115 -11.68 -2.65 3.03
C ALA A 115 -12.09 -3.72 2.01
N GLN A 116 -12.42 -3.30 0.78
CA GLN A 116 -12.72 -4.24 -0.30
C GLN A 116 -11.48 -5.03 -0.72
N GLU A 117 -10.29 -4.40 -0.74
CA GLU A 117 -9.03 -5.11 -1.04
C GLU A 117 -8.72 -6.16 0.03
N VAL A 118 -8.93 -5.85 1.33
CA VAL A 118 -8.79 -6.81 2.43
C VAL A 118 -9.78 -7.96 2.28
N ALA A 119 -11.06 -7.66 2.02
CA ALA A 119 -12.08 -8.68 1.79
C ALA A 119 -11.71 -9.61 0.62
N ASN A 120 -11.26 -9.05 -0.50
CA ASN A 120 -10.83 -9.83 -1.66
C ASN A 120 -9.62 -10.74 -1.33
N ALA A 121 -8.64 -10.26 -0.57
CA ALA A 121 -7.50 -11.05 -0.13
C ALA A 121 -7.94 -12.21 0.78
N LEU A 122 -8.84 -11.96 1.74
CA LEU A 122 -9.41 -12.98 2.63
C LEU A 122 -10.19 -14.04 1.84
N ILE A 123 -11.02 -13.62 0.89
CA ILE A 123 -11.78 -14.53 0.01
C ILE A 123 -10.83 -15.37 -0.87
N ALA A 124 -9.79 -14.75 -1.42
CA ALA A 124 -8.78 -15.47 -2.21
C ALA A 124 -8.06 -16.56 -1.39
N MET A 125 -7.90 -16.36 -0.09
CA MET A 125 -7.38 -17.38 0.83
C MET A 125 -8.43 -18.40 1.30
N GLY A 126 -9.71 -18.27 0.91
CA GLY A 126 -10.77 -19.18 1.24
C GLY A 126 -11.47 -18.89 2.56
N ALA A 127 -11.45 -17.65 3.03
CA ALA A 127 -12.16 -17.27 4.26
C ALA A 127 -13.68 -17.48 4.15
N ASP A 128 -14.26 -17.17 2.99
CA ASP A 128 -15.69 -17.37 2.67
C ASP A 128 -16.11 -18.84 2.73
N LYS A 129 -15.19 -19.76 2.44
CA LYS A 129 -15.40 -21.22 2.47
C LYS A 129 -15.03 -21.86 3.81
N GLY A 130 -14.55 -21.08 4.78
CA GLY A 130 -14.09 -21.58 6.07
C GLY A 130 -12.83 -22.45 5.98
N THR A 131 -12.10 -22.38 4.86
CA THR A 131 -10.83 -23.11 4.67
C THR A 131 -9.65 -22.37 5.29
N LEU A 132 -9.68 -21.04 5.30
CA LEU A 132 -8.69 -20.23 6.03
C LEU A 132 -8.90 -20.43 7.54
N LYS A 133 -7.84 -20.77 8.28
CA LYS A 133 -7.91 -21.07 9.72
C LYS A 133 -7.54 -19.89 10.59
N GLY A 134 -6.73 -18.99 10.07
CA GLY A 134 -6.35 -17.78 10.78
C GLY A 134 -5.69 -16.79 9.85
N VAL A 135 -5.67 -15.52 10.26
CA VAL A 135 -5.00 -14.44 9.55
C VAL A 135 -4.27 -13.52 10.52
N VAL A 136 -3.08 -13.10 10.14
CA VAL A 136 -2.36 -12.01 10.79
C VAL A 136 -2.64 -10.74 9.99
N LEU A 137 -3.31 -9.77 10.62
CA LEU A 137 -3.49 -8.43 10.08
C LEU A 137 -2.40 -7.53 10.66
N ASP A 138 -1.40 -7.22 9.85
CA ASP A 138 -0.26 -6.38 10.23
C ASP A 138 -0.57 -4.91 9.99
N LEU A 139 -0.70 -4.17 11.09
CA LEU A 139 -0.94 -2.72 11.11
C LEU A 139 0.30 -1.92 11.55
N ARG A 140 1.45 -2.55 11.66
CA ARG A 140 2.67 -1.86 12.09
C ARG A 140 3.02 -0.74 11.11
N TYR A 141 3.33 0.44 11.67
CA TYR A 141 3.59 1.67 10.93
C TYR A 141 2.41 2.17 10.09
N ASN A 142 1.19 1.70 10.33
CA ASN A 142 -0.01 2.27 9.73
C ASN A 142 -0.35 3.58 10.46
N PRO A 143 -0.33 4.75 9.80
CA PRO A 143 -0.62 6.04 10.43
C PRO A 143 -2.12 6.27 10.66
N GLY A 144 -2.98 5.34 10.26
CA GLY A 144 -4.44 5.51 10.25
C GLY A 144 -4.99 5.82 8.86
N GLY A 145 -6.05 6.63 8.81
CA GLY A 145 -6.70 7.03 7.56
C GLY A 145 -8.22 7.18 7.72
N LEU A 146 -8.97 6.66 6.77
CA LEU A 146 -10.42 6.78 6.73
C LEU A 146 -11.10 5.88 7.76
N LEU A 147 -11.87 6.49 8.68
CA LEU A 147 -12.59 5.76 9.72
C LEU A 147 -13.59 4.76 9.15
N ASN A 148 -14.33 5.11 8.11
CA ASN A 148 -15.28 4.21 7.47
C ASN A 148 -14.63 2.96 6.87
N GLU A 149 -13.38 3.05 6.38
CA GLU A 149 -12.64 1.89 5.91
C GLU A 149 -12.25 0.97 7.07
N ALA A 150 -11.82 1.54 8.20
CA ALA A 150 -11.54 0.77 9.42
C ALA A 150 -12.82 0.10 9.96
N GLU A 151 -13.96 0.82 9.98
CA GLU A 151 -15.27 0.28 10.35
C GLU A 151 -15.65 -0.91 9.44
N ASN A 152 -15.49 -0.76 8.12
CA ASN A 152 -15.82 -1.82 7.15
C ASN A 152 -14.90 -3.04 7.29
N ILE A 153 -13.59 -2.84 7.57
CA ILE A 153 -12.68 -3.98 7.82
C ILE A 153 -13.07 -4.72 9.10
N ALA A 154 -13.38 -3.99 10.18
CA ALA A 154 -13.81 -4.63 11.44
C ALA A 154 -15.14 -5.41 11.25
N ASP A 155 -16.03 -4.88 10.45
CA ASP A 155 -17.34 -5.50 10.14
C ASP A 155 -17.20 -6.87 9.44
N LEU A 156 -16.10 -7.10 8.70
CA LEU A 156 -15.83 -8.42 8.09
C LEU A 156 -15.67 -9.54 9.13
N PHE A 157 -15.31 -9.21 10.35
CA PHE A 157 -14.97 -10.18 11.40
C PHE A 157 -15.96 -10.22 12.56
N LEU A 158 -16.86 -9.24 12.65
CA LEU A 158 -17.77 -9.08 13.78
C LEU A 158 -19.23 -9.25 13.32
N LYS A 159 -19.97 -10.15 13.95
CA LYS A 159 -21.39 -10.38 13.67
C LYS A 159 -22.29 -9.33 14.30
N ASP A 160 -21.93 -8.85 15.48
CA ASP A 160 -22.71 -7.93 16.28
C ASP A 160 -21.82 -7.09 17.20
N GLY A 161 -22.44 -6.17 17.92
CA GLY A 161 -21.74 -5.29 18.86
C GLY A 161 -21.41 -3.92 18.27
N VAL A 162 -20.75 -3.11 19.09
CA VAL A 162 -20.27 -1.77 18.72
C VAL A 162 -18.87 -1.90 18.17
N ILE A 163 -18.64 -1.45 16.94
CA ILE A 163 -17.29 -1.36 16.35
C ILE A 163 -16.59 -0.13 16.90
N VAL A 164 -17.23 1.04 16.80
CA VAL A 164 -16.67 2.32 17.25
C VAL A 164 -17.80 3.28 17.63
N SER A 165 -17.53 4.15 18.59
CA SER A 165 -18.35 5.32 18.84
C SER A 165 -17.50 6.59 18.79
N THR A 166 -18.05 7.63 18.16
CA THR A 166 -17.44 8.96 18.13
C THR A 166 -18.33 9.94 18.87
N ARG A 167 -17.75 10.69 19.82
CA ARG A 167 -18.47 11.69 20.61
C ARG A 167 -17.63 12.95 20.71
N GLY A 168 -18.24 14.09 20.41
CA GLY A 168 -17.61 15.39 20.55
C GLY A 168 -18.40 16.31 21.52
N ARG A 169 -17.79 17.41 21.89
CA ARG A 169 -18.41 18.39 22.80
C ARG A 169 -19.70 19.02 22.19
N THR A 170 -19.73 19.19 20.88
CA THR A 170 -20.82 19.84 20.12
C THR A 170 -21.42 18.93 19.03
N ILE A 171 -20.91 17.70 18.90
CA ILE A 171 -21.35 16.76 17.87
C ILE A 171 -22.09 15.61 18.56
N PRO A 172 -23.30 15.24 18.09
CA PRO A 172 -24.01 14.09 18.61
C PRO A 172 -23.15 12.81 18.54
N GLU A 173 -23.34 11.93 19.50
CA GLU A 173 -22.70 10.61 19.47
C GLU A 173 -23.12 9.83 18.23
N ARG A 174 -22.13 9.37 17.46
CA ARG A 174 -22.34 8.43 16.36
C ARG A 174 -21.78 7.08 16.79
N ILE A 175 -22.62 6.05 16.70
CA ILE A 175 -22.24 4.68 17.02
C ILE A 175 -22.32 3.86 15.74
N THR A 176 -21.23 3.23 15.35
CA THR A 176 -21.19 2.23 14.28
C THR A 176 -21.23 0.84 14.89
N ARG A 177 -22.14 0.01 14.40
CA ARG A 177 -22.34 -1.37 14.86
C ARG A 177 -22.00 -2.35 13.75
N ALA A 178 -21.54 -3.52 14.16
CA ALA A 178 -21.34 -4.65 13.27
C ALA A 178 -22.67 -5.14 12.71
N ARG A 179 -22.60 -5.69 11.50
CA ARG A 179 -23.72 -6.28 10.77
C ARG A 179 -23.39 -7.74 10.50
N GLU A 180 -24.36 -8.62 10.70
CA GLU A 180 -24.19 -10.04 10.41
C GLU A 180 -24.04 -10.29 8.90
N GLU A 181 -24.66 -9.45 8.06
CA GLU A 181 -24.57 -9.55 6.61
C GLU A 181 -23.16 -9.18 6.12
N GLY A 182 -22.50 -10.12 5.43
CA GLY A 182 -21.14 -9.96 4.92
C GLY A 182 -20.04 -10.37 5.89
N THR A 183 -20.40 -10.76 7.13
CA THR A 183 -19.40 -11.28 8.09
C THR A 183 -18.84 -12.61 7.60
N LEU A 184 -17.53 -12.73 7.62
CA LEU A 184 -16.83 -13.97 7.25
C LEU A 184 -17.05 -15.07 8.31
N PRO A 185 -16.99 -16.36 7.92
CA PRO A 185 -16.95 -17.47 8.86
C PRO A 185 -15.88 -17.24 9.94
N PRO A 186 -16.10 -17.75 11.18
CA PRO A 186 -15.16 -17.57 12.27
C PRO A 186 -13.76 -18.05 11.92
N LEU A 187 -12.77 -17.18 12.11
CA LEU A 187 -11.35 -17.48 11.94
C LEU A 187 -10.52 -16.80 13.04
N ALA A 188 -9.36 -17.35 13.35
CA ALA A 188 -8.45 -16.73 14.31
C ALA A 188 -7.80 -15.48 13.70
N ILE A 189 -7.76 -14.37 14.44
CA ILE A 189 -7.14 -13.12 13.99
C ILE A 189 -5.99 -12.77 14.95
N GLY A 190 -4.81 -12.62 14.40
CA GLY A 190 -3.67 -11.99 15.06
C GLY A 190 -3.52 -10.55 14.60
N LEU A 191 -3.34 -9.63 15.54
CA LEU A 191 -3.04 -8.23 15.24
C LEU A 191 -1.56 -7.95 15.55
N GLY A 192 -0.86 -7.33 14.61
CA GLY A 192 0.55 -6.97 14.73
C GLY A 192 0.78 -5.47 14.54
#